data_4091a5502bf751b4cbbad6fd349bd8e3
#
_entry.id   4091a5502bf751b4cbbad6fd349bd8e3
#
_cell.length_a   1.000
_cell.length_b   1.000
_cell.length_c   1.000
_cell.angle_alpha   90.00
_cell.angle_beta   90.00
_cell.angle_gamma   90.00
#
_symmetry.space_group_name_H-M   'P 1'
#
loop_
_entity.id
_entity.type
_entity.pdbx_description
1 polymer ?
#
loop_
_entity_poly.entity_id
_entity_poly.type
_entity_poly.pdbx_seq_one_letter_code
_entity_poly.pdbx_strand_id
1 'polypeptide(L)'
;MSTPPEPESDFDAVAAAKELDELLARSDASPSAKHDDYIATLESEIEAMNALVAKKEAELQKANTRADQAHAEIEAATKRIASASAKELEQRTRKLLESFLPVLDDLDRGIAAAKKHVESADVVVGLELVRRTFLSQMKQFGVEHMPAIGEPFDPRRHDAIALVPVSDVSQDGRVIDVMREGYTIGDDTLRPAGVAVGKKT
;
A
#
# COMPACT_ATOMS: atom_id res chain seq x y z
N MET A 1 8.87 2.15 -34.77
CA MET A 1 9.69 3.37 -34.71
C MET A 1 9.41 4.11 -36.01
N SER A 2 8.45 5.03 -36.00
CA SER A 2 8.12 5.88 -37.14
C SER A 2 8.88 7.18 -36.99
N THR A 3 9.72 7.48 -37.95
CA THR A 3 10.37 8.77 -38.10
C THR A 3 9.32 9.86 -38.31
N PRO A 4 9.42 11.01 -37.64
CA PRO A 4 8.55 12.14 -37.94
C PRO A 4 8.84 12.67 -39.34
N PRO A 5 7.83 13.18 -40.07
CA PRO A 5 8.05 13.77 -41.40
C PRO A 5 8.91 15.02 -41.25
N GLU A 6 9.89 15.13 -42.14
CA GLU A 6 10.67 16.35 -42.30
C GLU A 6 9.74 17.51 -42.70
N PRO A 7 9.97 18.74 -42.21
CA PRO A 7 9.19 19.87 -42.63
C PRO A 7 9.52 20.18 -44.11
N GLU A 8 8.53 20.01 -44.97
CA GLU A 8 8.61 20.50 -46.35
C GLU A 8 8.78 22.02 -46.32
N SER A 9 10.00 22.47 -46.49
CA SER A 9 10.30 23.87 -46.72
C SER A 9 10.12 24.20 -48.19
N ASP A 10 8.89 24.23 -48.69
CA ASP A 10 8.56 24.88 -49.96
C ASP A 10 8.61 26.39 -49.86
N PHE A 11 9.72 26.93 -49.38
CA PHE A 11 10.01 28.33 -49.54
C PHE A 11 10.68 28.52 -50.89
N ASP A 12 9.87 28.76 -51.93
CA ASP A 12 10.38 29.08 -53.26
C ASP A 12 10.99 30.47 -53.26
N ALA A 13 12.28 30.54 -52.88
CA ALA A 13 13.07 31.77 -52.87
C ALA A 13 13.10 32.50 -54.25
N VAL A 14 12.87 31.72 -55.33
CA VAL A 14 12.85 32.28 -56.71
C VAL A 14 11.51 32.98 -56.94
N ALA A 15 10.39 32.40 -56.47
CA ALA A 15 9.09 33.09 -56.56
C ALA A 15 9.03 34.36 -55.74
N ALA A 16 9.57 34.30 -54.50
CA ALA A 16 9.65 35.49 -53.64
C ALA A 16 10.55 36.59 -54.21
N ALA A 17 11.67 36.25 -54.86
CA ALA A 17 12.56 37.21 -55.53
C ALA A 17 11.88 37.87 -56.73
N LYS A 18 11.06 37.09 -57.47
CA LYS A 18 10.33 37.63 -58.64
C LYS A 18 9.17 38.54 -58.21
N GLU A 19 8.49 38.22 -57.17
CA GLU A 19 7.42 39.05 -56.59
C GLU A 19 8.00 40.33 -56.01
N LEU A 20 9.18 40.29 -55.40
CA LEU A 20 9.93 41.44 -54.95
C LEU A 20 10.34 42.37 -56.12
N ASP A 21 10.83 41.84 -57.24
CA ASP A 21 11.22 42.56 -58.43
C ASP A 21 9.99 43.27 -59.08
N GLU A 22 8.83 42.60 -59.13
CA GLU A 22 7.58 43.20 -59.62
C GLU A 22 7.03 44.32 -58.69
N LEU A 23 7.20 44.17 -57.38
CA LEU A 23 6.84 45.22 -56.41
C LEU A 23 7.78 46.42 -56.52
N LEU A 24 9.08 46.19 -56.73
CA LEU A 24 10.07 47.25 -56.93
C LEU A 24 9.84 48.04 -58.24
N ALA A 25 9.32 47.39 -59.26
CA ALA A 25 9.01 48.02 -60.57
C ALA A 25 7.75 48.91 -60.54
N ARG A 26 6.88 48.79 -59.55
CA ARG A 26 5.58 49.51 -59.44
C ARG A 26 5.56 50.74 -58.60
N SER A 27 6.67 51.15 -58.04
CA SER A 27 6.70 52.24 -57.07
C SER A 27 7.69 53.39 -57.45
N ASP A 28 7.27 54.59 -57.37
CA ASP A 28 8.07 55.85 -57.57
C ASP A 28 9.13 56.10 -56.47
N ALA A 29 9.27 55.24 -55.49
CA ALA A 29 10.28 55.32 -54.46
C ALA A 29 11.60 54.69 -54.92
N SER A 30 12.71 55.26 -54.49
CA SER A 30 14.06 54.76 -54.74
C SER A 30 14.14 53.24 -54.36
N PRO A 31 14.79 52.36 -55.19
CA PRO A 31 14.91 50.93 -54.93
C PRO A 31 15.47 50.65 -53.56
N SER A 32 16.32 51.44 -52.99
CA SER A 32 16.89 51.36 -51.63
C SER A 32 15.86 51.54 -50.54
N ALA A 33 15.00 52.54 -50.62
CA ALA A 33 14.02 52.83 -49.58
C ALA A 33 12.93 51.73 -49.41
N LYS A 34 12.58 51.05 -50.51
CA LYS A 34 11.63 49.95 -50.50
C LYS A 34 12.22 48.68 -49.90
N HIS A 35 13.50 48.45 -50.15
CA HIS A 35 14.21 47.30 -49.59
C HIS A 35 14.34 47.44 -48.07
N ASP A 36 14.64 48.64 -47.62
CA ASP A 36 14.75 48.96 -46.19
C ASP A 36 13.39 48.81 -45.48
N ASP A 37 12.28 49.23 -46.10
CA ASP A 37 10.93 49.10 -45.56
C ASP A 37 10.45 47.63 -45.50
N TYR A 38 10.80 46.84 -46.52
CA TYR A 38 10.51 45.39 -46.51
C TYR A 38 11.31 44.64 -45.43
N ILE A 39 12.59 44.99 -45.27
CA ILE A 39 13.42 44.39 -44.20
C ILE A 39 12.84 44.73 -42.85
N ALA A 40 12.45 45.97 -42.59
CA ALA A 40 11.84 46.39 -41.33
C ALA A 40 10.53 45.65 -41.04
N THR A 41 9.73 45.37 -42.08
CA THR A 41 8.50 44.56 -41.94
C THR A 41 8.82 43.12 -41.54
N LEU A 42 9.80 42.47 -42.22
CA LEU A 42 10.23 41.11 -41.89
C LEU A 42 10.84 41.01 -40.50
N GLU A 43 11.63 41.98 -40.09
CA GLU A 43 12.20 42.06 -38.74
C GLU A 43 11.09 42.12 -37.68
N SER A 44 10.06 42.94 -37.92
CA SER A 44 8.89 43.05 -37.02
C SER A 44 8.10 41.73 -36.96
N GLU A 45 7.92 41.02 -38.09
CA GLU A 45 7.25 39.74 -38.13
C GLU A 45 8.07 38.65 -37.40
N ILE A 46 9.39 38.64 -37.57
CA ILE A 46 10.31 37.74 -36.86
C ILE A 46 10.22 37.99 -35.34
N GLU A 47 10.23 39.25 -34.93
CA GLU A 47 10.13 39.60 -33.51
C GLU A 47 8.79 39.14 -32.91
N ALA A 48 7.68 39.37 -33.64
CA ALA A 48 6.36 38.91 -33.22
C ALA A 48 6.27 37.40 -33.13
N MET A 49 6.86 36.69 -34.10
CA MET A 49 6.94 35.22 -34.11
C MET A 49 7.78 34.68 -32.94
N ASN A 50 8.93 35.29 -32.70
CA ASN A 50 9.80 34.92 -31.57
C ASN A 50 9.07 35.15 -30.21
N ALA A 51 8.35 36.22 -30.08
CA ALA A 51 7.54 36.50 -28.89
C ALA A 51 6.42 35.48 -28.70
N LEU A 52 5.79 35.01 -29.80
CA LEU A 52 4.76 33.97 -29.77
C LEU A 52 5.37 32.61 -29.39
N VAL A 53 6.52 32.27 -29.96
CA VAL A 53 7.26 31.02 -29.63
C VAL A 53 7.61 31.01 -28.13
N ALA A 54 8.22 32.06 -27.62
CA ALA A 54 8.57 32.19 -26.21
C ALA A 54 7.34 32.04 -25.29
N LYS A 55 6.20 32.63 -25.69
CA LYS A 55 4.94 32.47 -24.95
C LYS A 55 4.46 31.04 -24.97
N LYS A 56 4.51 30.36 -26.11
CA LYS A 56 4.10 28.96 -26.25
C LYS A 56 5.01 28.01 -25.48
N GLU A 57 6.30 28.25 -25.47
CA GLU A 57 7.26 27.48 -24.67
C GLU A 57 6.96 27.61 -23.17
N ALA A 58 6.67 28.83 -22.71
CA ALA A 58 6.30 29.05 -21.31
C ALA A 58 4.96 28.38 -20.93
N GLU A 59 3.96 28.40 -21.83
CA GLU A 59 2.70 27.67 -21.63
C GLU A 59 2.92 26.16 -21.56
N LEU A 60 3.75 25.61 -22.46
CA LEU A 60 4.10 24.20 -22.55
C LEU A 60 4.87 23.74 -21.29
N GLN A 61 5.82 24.54 -20.84
CA GLN A 61 6.55 24.28 -19.60
C GLN A 61 5.61 24.23 -18.38
N LYS A 62 4.67 25.18 -18.29
CA LYS A 62 3.65 25.17 -17.22
C LYS A 62 2.73 23.95 -17.31
N ALA A 63 2.34 23.55 -18.53
CA ALA A 63 1.50 22.37 -18.73
C ALA A 63 2.25 21.09 -18.33
N ASN A 64 3.51 20.94 -18.71
CA ASN A 64 4.34 19.81 -18.33
C ASN A 64 4.52 19.73 -16.80
N THR A 65 4.84 20.86 -16.15
CA THR A 65 4.99 20.90 -14.70
C THR A 65 3.70 20.48 -13.98
N ARG A 66 2.54 20.92 -14.48
CA ARG A 66 1.24 20.48 -13.92
C ARG A 66 0.98 19.00 -14.16
N ALA A 67 1.33 18.48 -15.33
CA ALA A 67 1.20 17.06 -15.64
C ALA A 67 2.09 16.21 -14.71
N ASP A 68 3.35 16.61 -14.51
CA ASP A 68 4.28 15.92 -13.62
C ASP A 68 3.77 15.92 -12.16
N GLN A 69 3.24 17.07 -11.70
CA GLN A 69 2.64 17.15 -10.36
C GLN A 69 1.42 16.24 -10.24
N ALA A 70 0.52 16.25 -11.24
CA ALA A 70 -0.65 15.37 -11.23
C ALA A 70 -0.27 13.89 -11.26
N HIS A 71 0.75 13.50 -12.03
CA HIS A 71 1.28 12.14 -12.03
C HIS A 71 1.84 11.74 -10.67
N ALA A 72 2.63 12.59 -10.03
CA ALA A 72 3.17 12.33 -8.70
C ALA A 72 2.06 12.20 -7.64
N GLU A 73 1.01 13.03 -7.72
CA GLU A 73 -0.15 12.93 -6.82
C GLU A 73 -0.93 11.63 -7.01
N ILE A 74 -1.16 11.21 -8.26
CA ILE A 74 -1.83 9.95 -8.59
C ILE A 74 -1.01 8.77 -8.07
N GLU A 75 0.28 8.76 -8.28
CA GLU A 75 1.17 7.70 -7.80
C GLU A 75 1.15 7.61 -6.27
N ALA A 76 1.27 8.75 -5.59
CA ALA A 76 1.18 8.82 -4.13
C ALA A 76 -0.18 8.35 -3.60
N ALA A 77 -1.28 8.75 -4.25
CA ALA A 77 -2.63 8.32 -3.90
C ALA A 77 -2.82 6.81 -4.10
N THR A 78 -2.37 6.28 -5.24
CA THR A 78 -2.43 4.85 -5.55
C THR A 78 -1.67 4.02 -4.52
N LYS A 79 -0.46 4.45 -4.15
CA LYS A 79 0.34 3.80 -3.10
C LYS A 79 -0.35 3.82 -1.74
N ARG A 80 -0.98 4.94 -1.37
CA ARG A 80 -1.74 5.06 -0.12
C ARG A 80 -2.96 4.13 -0.12
N ILE A 81 -3.71 4.08 -1.21
CA ILE A 81 -4.89 3.21 -1.35
C ILE A 81 -4.46 1.74 -1.27
N ALA A 82 -3.41 1.33 -1.99
CA ALA A 82 -2.90 -0.03 -1.96
C ALA A 82 -2.47 -0.45 -0.54
N SER A 83 -1.73 0.40 0.18
CA SER A 83 -1.30 0.12 1.55
C SER A 83 -2.47 0.08 2.53
N ALA A 84 -3.44 0.98 2.39
CA ALA A 84 -4.65 0.99 3.22
C ALA A 84 -5.51 -0.27 2.98
N SER A 85 -5.69 -0.67 1.73
CA SER A 85 -6.43 -1.88 1.35
C SER A 85 -5.76 -3.15 1.88
N ALA A 86 -4.43 -3.25 1.77
CA ALA A 86 -3.67 -4.38 2.31
C ALA A 86 -3.86 -4.48 3.84
N LYS A 87 -3.73 -3.36 4.56
CA LYS A 87 -3.94 -3.30 6.01
C LYS A 87 -5.37 -3.65 6.42
N GLU A 88 -6.35 -3.18 5.65
CA GLU A 88 -7.76 -3.50 5.91
C GLU A 88 -8.03 -5.00 5.71
N LEU A 89 -7.50 -5.60 4.65
CA LEU A 89 -7.61 -7.04 4.40
C LEU A 89 -6.99 -7.85 5.54
N GLU A 90 -5.80 -7.47 5.98
CA GLU A 90 -5.12 -8.11 7.12
C GLU A 90 -5.96 -8.04 8.40
N GLN A 91 -6.50 -6.86 8.71
CA GLN A 91 -7.37 -6.68 9.89
C GLN A 91 -8.67 -7.49 9.79
N ARG A 92 -9.28 -7.56 8.60
CA ARG A 92 -10.48 -8.38 8.39
C ARG A 92 -10.18 -9.85 8.53
N THR A 93 -9.06 -10.33 7.96
CA THR A 93 -8.60 -11.71 8.11
C THR A 93 -8.34 -12.04 9.57
N ARG A 94 -7.65 -11.17 10.31
CA ARG A 94 -7.39 -11.33 11.74
C ARG A 94 -8.69 -11.47 12.54
N LYS A 95 -9.65 -10.56 12.34
CA LYS A 95 -10.95 -10.62 13.03
C LYS A 95 -11.72 -11.90 12.70
N LEU A 96 -11.66 -12.36 11.44
CA LEU A 96 -12.30 -13.59 11.04
C LEU A 96 -11.66 -14.80 11.78
N LEU A 97 -10.35 -14.90 11.78
CA LEU A 97 -9.63 -15.98 12.48
C LEU A 97 -9.90 -15.94 13.98
N GLU A 98 -9.90 -14.77 14.60
CA GLU A 98 -10.24 -14.59 16.01
C GLU A 98 -11.66 -15.07 16.33
N SER A 99 -12.63 -14.86 15.43
CA SER A 99 -14.01 -15.30 15.61
C SER A 99 -14.18 -16.83 15.65
N PHE A 100 -13.20 -17.59 15.17
CA PHE A 100 -13.20 -19.05 15.26
C PHE A 100 -12.61 -19.60 16.57
N LEU A 101 -11.87 -18.79 17.32
CA LEU A 101 -11.23 -19.24 18.56
C LEU A 101 -12.23 -19.71 19.65
N PRO A 102 -13.43 -19.10 19.80
CA PRO A 102 -14.43 -19.65 20.73
C PRO A 102 -14.86 -21.09 20.42
N VAL A 103 -14.84 -21.49 19.12
CA VAL A 103 -15.14 -22.86 18.73
C VAL A 103 -14.09 -23.84 19.27
N LEU A 104 -12.82 -23.43 19.27
CA LEU A 104 -11.74 -24.21 19.90
C LEU A 104 -11.93 -24.30 21.41
N ASP A 105 -12.29 -23.19 22.07
CA ASP A 105 -12.53 -23.19 23.53
C ASP A 105 -13.68 -24.14 23.91
N ASP A 106 -14.75 -24.17 23.08
CA ASP A 106 -15.88 -25.07 23.30
C ASP A 106 -15.48 -26.52 23.05
N LEU A 107 -14.66 -26.78 22.03
CA LEU A 107 -14.12 -28.10 21.76
C LEU A 107 -13.21 -28.57 22.88
N ASP A 108 -12.31 -27.74 23.41
CA ASP A 108 -11.45 -28.06 24.55
C ASP A 108 -12.26 -28.36 25.79
N ARG A 109 -13.33 -27.60 26.02
CA ARG A 109 -14.28 -27.81 27.13
C ARG A 109 -15.01 -29.16 26.97
N GLY A 110 -15.43 -29.48 25.73
CA GLY A 110 -16.05 -30.79 25.41
C GLY A 110 -15.10 -31.96 25.64
N ILE A 111 -13.85 -31.83 25.20
CA ILE A 111 -12.80 -32.83 25.45
C ILE A 111 -12.58 -33.01 26.97
N ALA A 112 -12.44 -31.92 27.69
CA ALA A 112 -12.23 -31.96 29.15
C ALA A 112 -13.42 -32.61 29.89
N ALA A 113 -14.65 -32.34 29.43
CA ALA A 113 -15.84 -33.02 30.00
C ALA A 113 -15.90 -34.50 29.67
N ALA A 114 -15.61 -34.88 28.40
CA ALA A 114 -15.60 -36.26 27.97
C ALA A 114 -14.52 -37.11 28.70
N LYS A 115 -13.35 -36.53 28.98
CA LYS A 115 -12.27 -37.21 29.75
C LYS A 115 -12.65 -37.59 31.17
N LYS A 116 -13.71 -37.03 31.76
CA LYS A 116 -14.22 -37.38 33.08
C LYS A 116 -15.03 -38.68 33.07
N HIS A 117 -15.40 -39.19 31.90
CA HIS A 117 -16.22 -40.38 31.73
C HIS A 117 -15.42 -41.50 31.03
N VAL A 118 -15.16 -42.58 31.70
CA VAL A 118 -14.34 -43.70 31.19
C VAL A 118 -14.91 -44.34 29.91
N GLU A 119 -16.23 -44.34 29.76
CA GLU A 119 -16.92 -44.88 28.57
C GLU A 119 -16.78 -44.03 27.31
N SER A 120 -16.17 -42.86 27.43
CA SER A 120 -16.05 -41.88 26.35
C SER A 120 -14.68 -41.86 25.66
N ALA A 121 -13.82 -42.84 25.89
CA ALA A 121 -12.45 -42.86 25.37
C ALA A 121 -12.36 -42.68 23.85
N ASP A 122 -13.18 -43.40 23.08
CA ASP A 122 -13.21 -43.26 21.62
C ASP A 122 -13.73 -41.89 21.15
N VAL A 123 -14.67 -41.33 21.88
CA VAL A 123 -15.21 -39.99 21.63
C VAL A 123 -14.12 -38.93 21.87
N VAL A 124 -13.34 -39.06 22.94
CA VAL A 124 -12.21 -38.18 23.24
C VAL A 124 -11.18 -38.20 22.11
N VAL A 125 -10.79 -39.39 21.63
CA VAL A 125 -9.87 -39.54 20.50
C VAL A 125 -10.41 -38.87 19.24
N GLY A 126 -11.69 -39.03 18.96
CA GLY A 126 -12.35 -38.36 17.81
C GLY A 126 -12.33 -36.86 17.92
N LEU A 127 -12.66 -36.31 19.09
CA LEU A 127 -12.66 -34.86 19.34
C LEU A 127 -11.24 -34.27 19.28
N GLU A 128 -10.24 -34.96 19.82
CA GLU A 128 -8.83 -34.52 19.71
C GLU A 128 -8.33 -34.53 18.27
N LEU A 129 -8.79 -35.48 17.44
CA LEU A 129 -8.50 -35.47 16.01
C LEU A 129 -9.09 -34.26 15.31
N VAL A 130 -10.36 -33.92 15.58
CA VAL A 130 -11.03 -32.73 15.05
C VAL A 130 -10.27 -31.46 15.47
N ARG A 131 -9.91 -31.35 16.74
CA ARG A 131 -9.10 -30.25 17.27
C ARG A 131 -7.77 -30.11 16.53
N ARG A 132 -7.05 -31.19 16.35
CA ARG A 132 -5.76 -31.21 15.64
C ARG A 132 -5.91 -30.78 14.19
N THR A 133 -6.92 -31.29 13.51
CA THR A 133 -7.22 -30.94 12.11
C THR A 133 -7.55 -29.45 11.99
N PHE A 134 -8.38 -28.94 12.89
CA PHE A 134 -8.74 -27.52 12.91
C PHE A 134 -7.51 -26.63 13.11
N LEU A 135 -6.67 -26.94 14.10
CA LEU A 135 -5.41 -26.19 14.36
C LEU A 135 -4.45 -26.28 13.16
N SER A 136 -4.39 -27.43 12.48
CA SER A 136 -3.60 -27.58 11.27
C SER A 136 -4.08 -26.66 10.14
N GLN A 137 -5.38 -26.46 10.00
CA GLN A 137 -5.93 -25.51 9.03
C GLN A 137 -5.64 -24.04 9.44
N MET A 138 -5.79 -23.72 10.72
CA MET A 138 -5.46 -22.38 11.24
C MET A 138 -3.97 -22.04 11.03
N LYS A 139 -3.09 -23.04 11.15
CA LYS A 139 -1.65 -22.86 10.90
C LYS A 139 -1.33 -22.45 9.46
N GLN A 140 -2.12 -22.87 8.47
CA GLN A 140 -1.95 -22.43 7.07
C GLN A 140 -2.17 -20.89 6.91
N PHE A 141 -2.91 -20.28 7.82
CA PHE A 141 -3.11 -18.85 7.90
C PHE A 141 -2.13 -18.15 8.86
N GLY A 142 -1.10 -18.87 9.32
CA GLY A 142 -0.08 -18.33 10.23
C GLY A 142 -0.53 -18.28 11.69
N VAL A 143 -1.64 -18.90 12.05
CA VAL A 143 -2.09 -18.97 13.44
C VAL A 143 -1.37 -20.13 14.15
N GLU A 144 -0.70 -19.83 15.26
CA GLU A 144 0.01 -20.82 16.06
C GLU A 144 -0.43 -20.73 17.53
N HIS A 145 -0.43 -21.90 18.18
CA HIS A 145 -0.70 -21.99 19.62
C HIS A 145 0.46 -21.36 20.40
N MET A 146 0.12 -20.58 21.41
CA MET A 146 1.08 -19.91 22.28
C MET A 146 1.16 -20.68 23.62
N PRO A 147 2.23 -21.45 23.86
CA PRO A 147 2.43 -22.10 25.15
C PRO A 147 2.65 -21.02 26.22
N ALA A 148 1.99 -21.16 27.36
CA ALA A 148 2.07 -20.18 28.44
C ALA A 148 2.44 -20.82 29.80
N ILE A 149 2.16 -22.09 30.03
CA ILE A 149 2.44 -22.75 31.31
C ILE A 149 3.93 -22.67 31.67
N GLY A 150 4.23 -22.20 32.87
CA GLY A 150 5.60 -22.08 33.38
C GLY A 150 6.35 -20.83 32.87
N GLU A 151 5.82 -20.14 31.86
CA GLU A 151 6.44 -18.90 31.35
C GLU A 151 6.27 -17.74 32.36
N PRO A 152 7.17 -16.74 32.37
CA PRO A 152 6.94 -15.50 33.08
C PRO A 152 5.70 -14.81 32.53
N PHE A 153 4.91 -14.20 33.40
CA PHE A 153 3.74 -13.44 32.96
C PHE A 153 4.16 -12.22 32.12
N ASP A 154 3.65 -12.14 30.90
CA ASP A 154 3.84 -11.01 29.99
C ASP A 154 2.47 -10.41 29.60
N PRO A 155 2.15 -9.16 29.98
CA PRO A 155 0.87 -8.53 29.65
C PRO A 155 0.56 -8.41 28.15
N ARG A 156 1.57 -8.54 27.26
CA ARG A 156 1.39 -8.51 25.81
C ARG A 156 0.85 -9.83 25.26
N ARG A 157 1.12 -10.93 25.97
CA ARG A 157 0.81 -12.30 25.54
C ARG A 157 -0.21 -12.98 26.45
N HIS A 158 -0.32 -12.54 27.69
CA HIS A 158 -1.11 -13.18 28.73
C HIS A 158 -2.13 -12.23 29.34
N ASP A 159 -3.31 -12.76 29.61
CA ASP A 159 -4.40 -12.10 30.35
C ASP A 159 -4.54 -12.77 31.72
N ALA A 160 -4.21 -12.09 32.80
CA ALA A 160 -4.25 -12.65 34.14
C ALA A 160 -5.71 -12.73 34.64
N ILE A 161 -6.31 -13.92 34.54
CA ILE A 161 -7.70 -14.15 34.98
C ILE A 161 -7.76 -14.43 36.48
N ALA A 162 -6.75 -15.08 37.04
CA ALA A 162 -6.69 -15.45 38.46
C ALA A 162 -5.28 -15.29 39.03
N LEU A 163 -5.21 -15.08 40.34
CA LEU A 163 -3.97 -15.18 41.12
C LEU A 163 -4.05 -16.41 42.01
N VAL A 164 -3.01 -17.24 41.97
CA VAL A 164 -2.93 -18.47 42.78
C VAL A 164 -1.82 -18.29 43.80
N PRO A 165 -2.13 -18.45 45.11
CA PRO A 165 -1.10 -18.39 46.13
C PRO A 165 -0.13 -19.55 45.95
N VAL A 166 1.19 -19.23 45.92
CA VAL A 166 2.27 -20.21 45.76
C VAL A 166 3.25 -20.10 46.94
N SER A 167 3.74 -21.26 47.37
CA SER A 167 4.75 -21.33 48.45
C SER A 167 6.18 -21.26 47.88
N ASP A 168 6.35 -21.64 46.62
CA ASP A 168 7.65 -21.62 45.92
C ASP A 168 7.90 -20.26 45.28
N VAL A 169 9.00 -19.62 45.69
CA VAL A 169 9.45 -18.31 45.17
C VAL A 169 9.71 -18.39 43.64
N SER A 170 10.09 -19.54 43.11
CA SER A 170 10.34 -19.74 41.68
C SER A 170 9.08 -19.61 40.82
N GLN A 171 7.90 -19.75 41.42
CA GLN A 171 6.60 -19.67 40.78
C GLN A 171 5.96 -18.28 40.90
N ASP A 172 6.57 -17.37 41.64
CA ASP A 172 6.06 -16.00 41.79
C ASP A 172 6.19 -15.25 40.45
N GLY A 173 5.08 -14.66 39.99
CA GLY A 173 5.00 -13.97 38.70
C GLY A 173 5.02 -14.90 37.47
N ARG A 174 4.90 -16.22 37.64
CA ARG A 174 4.82 -17.17 36.55
C ARG A 174 3.38 -17.65 36.30
N VAL A 175 3.15 -18.11 35.07
CA VAL A 175 1.89 -18.77 34.70
C VAL A 175 1.85 -20.16 35.34
N ILE A 176 0.89 -20.39 36.22
CA ILE A 176 0.68 -21.66 36.93
C ILE A 176 -0.29 -22.56 36.15
N ASP A 177 -1.32 -21.95 35.58
CA ASP A 177 -2.34 -22.69 34.84
C ASP A 177 -2.88 -21.85 33.67
N VAL A 178 -3.40 -22.50 32.64
CA VAL A 178 -4.01 -21.88 31.46
C VAL A 178 -5.49 -22.21 31.43
N MET A 179 -6.30 -21.20 31.69
CA MET A 179 -7.77 -21.30 31.67
C MET A 179 -8.34 -21.15 30.26
N ARG A 180 -7.62 -20.45 29.38
CA ARG A 180 -7.98 -20.23 27.98
C ARG A 180 -6.71 -20.14 27.13
N GLU A 181 -6.61 -20.97 26.11
CA GLU A 181 -5.44 -21.05 25.27
C GLU A 181 -5.20 -19.75 24.49
N GLY A 182 -3.93 -19.36 24.37
CA GLY A 182 -3.47 -18.21 23.59
C GLY A 182 -3.06 -18.61 22.19
N TYR A 183 -3.18 -17.66 21.24
CA TYR A 183 -2.81 -17.85 19.85
C TYR A 183 -2.09 -16.62 19.30
N THR A 184 -1.09 -16.86 18.45
CA THR A 184 -0.40 -15.83 17.68
C THR A 184 -0.77 -15.90 16.19
N ILE A 185 -0.54 -14.84 15.44
CA ILE A 185 -0.56 -14.80 13.98
C ILE A 185 0.72 -14.14 13.51
N GLY A 186 1.64 -14.93 12.94
CA GLY A 186 3.01 -14.47 12.73
C GLY A 186 3.64 -14.04 14.07
N ASP A 187 4.18 -12.81 14.10
CA ASP A 187 4.81 -12.24 15.30
C ASP A 187 3.82 -11.56 16.27
N ASP A 188 2.55 -11.40 15.86
CA ASP A 188 1.53 -10.69 16.63
C ASP A 188 0.69 -11.64 17.49
N THR A 189 0.25 -11.16 18.65
CA THR A 189 -0.73 -11.87 19.47
C THR A 189 -2.12 -11.74 18.84
N LEU A 190 -2.69 -12.86 18.36
CA LEU A 190 -4.06 -12.91 17.87
C LEU A 190 -5.04 -12.88 19.04
N ARG A 191 -4.80 -13.70 20.07
CA ARG A 191 -5.54 -13.72 21.33
C ARG A 191 -4.60 -14.06 22.48
N PRO A 192 -4.53 -13.25 23.56
CA PRO A 192 -3.72 -13.57 24.72
C PRO A 192 -4.24 -14.85 25.44
N ALA A 193 -3.32 -15.59 26.03
CA ALA A 193 -3.69 -16.72 26.86
C ALA A 193 -4.31 -16.21 28.17
N GLY A 194 -5.48 -16.74 28.55
CA GLY A 194 -6.08 -16.47 29.84
C GLY A 194 -5.48 -17.37 30.91
N VAL A 195 -4.72 -16.78 31.82
CA VAL A 195 -3.84 -17.52 32.74
C VAL A 195 -4.11 -17.27 34.21
N ALA A 196 -3.76 -18.23 35.03
CA ALA A 196 -3.61 -18.07 36.48
C ALA A 196 -2.13 -17.83 36.79
N VAL A 197 -1.84 -16.71 37.47
CA VAL A 197 -0.47 -16.29 37.82
C VAL A 197 -0.17 -16.60 39.26
N GLY A 198 1.00 -17.19 39.51
CA GLY A 198 1.49 -17.42 40.86
C GLY A 198 1.77 -16.11 41.59
N LYS A 199 1.29 -16.02 42.84
CA LYS A 199 1.63 -14.91 43.73
C LYS A 199 2.10 -15.48 45.07
N LYS A 200 3.35 -15.14 45.41
CA LYS A 200 3.89 -15.53 46.72
C LYS A 200 3.04 -14.93 47.85
N THR A 201 2.65 -15.80 48.76
CA THR A 201 1.96 -15.42 50.00
C THR A 201 2.95 -15.15 51.10
#